data_d0b3b6783c22b4f65ad5d9fe61a28644
#
_entry.id   d0b3b6783c22b4f65ad5d9fe61a28644
#
_cell.length_a   1.000
_cell.length_b   1.000
_cell.length_c   1.000
_cell.angle_alpha   90.00
_cell.angle_beta   90.00
_cell.angle_gamma   90.00
#
_symmetry.space_group_name_H-M   'P 1'
#
loop_
_entity.id
_entity.type
_entity.pdbx_description
1 polymer ?
#
loop_
_entity_poly.entity_id
_entity_poly.type
_entity_poly.pdbx_seq_one_letter_code
_entity_poly.pdbx_strand_id
1 'polypeptide(L)'
;MARTAVIAGVGPGLGESIARKFVDEGCQVGLFARSERYLDELSTDLGENVLAVPTDITDPEQVDEGFEAVREAFGPVDILVNHASGGSWKGLREISPEEFEDAWRVSSFGALCCSQAAVDDMLAENGGTIIFTGATSAVRGRDGALGFSAAKFSNRGMAESMARELGPEGIHVAHVVIDGQIETPRVEQQYPDRDEETFLDPDSVADSYWHLIEQDRSSWTLELDVRPHVEEF
;
A
#
# COMPACT_ATOMS: atom_id res chain seq x y z
N MET A 1 6.76 3.26 -23.01
CA MET A 1 5.33 3.02 -22.75
C MET A 1 5.02 3.61 -21.39
N ALA A 2 3.78 3.95 -21.10
CA ALA A 2 3.39 4.32 -19.74
C ALA A 2 3.63 3.13 -18.81
N ARG A 3 4.00 3.37 -17.55
CA ARG A 3 4.12 2.30 -16.53
C ARG A 3 2.73 1.93 -16.02
N THR A 4 2.50 0.64 -15.77
CA THR A 4 1.26 0.13 -15.18
C THR A 4 1.45 -0.08 -13.69
N ALA A 5 0.61 0.55 -12.88
CA ALA A 5 0.63 0.42 -11.43
C ALA A 5 -0.64 -0.23 -10.90
N VAL A 6 -0.52 -1.05 -9.85
CA VAL A 6 -1.65 -1.54 -9.06
C VAL A 6 -1.51 -1.02 -7.64
N ILE A 7 -2.58 -0.43 -7.11
CA ILE A 7 -2.66 0.00 -5.71
C ILE A 7 -3.68 -0.89 -5.01
N ALA A 8 -3.19 -1.83 -4.20
CA ALA A 8 -4.01 -2.75 -3.43
C ALA A 8 -4.42 -2.10 -2.10
N GLY A 9 -5.68 -1.64 -2.02
CA GLY A 9 -6.25 -1.01 -0.84
C GLY A 9 -6.47 0.50 -1.00
N VAL A 10 -7.10 0.92 -2.07
CA VAL A 10 -7.42 2.34 -2.28
C VAL A 10 -8.58 2.78 -1.40
N GLY A 11 -8.42 3.93 -0.76
CA GLY A 11 -9.45 4.57 0.07
C GLY A 11 -9.13 6.05 0.27
N PRO A 12 -10.06 6.84 0.87
CA PRO A 12 -9.85 8.26 1.14
C PRO A 12 -8.60 8.50 1.98
N GLY A 13 -7.72 9.38 1.54
CA GLY A 13 -6.42 9.69 2.12
C GLY A 13 -5.26 9.13 1.29
N LEU A 14 -4.27 8.49 1.92
CA LEU A 14 -3.02 8.13 1.25
C LEU A 14 -3.20 7.24 0.01
N GLY A 15 -4.11 6.27 0.02
CA GLY A 15 -4.34 5.41 -1.15
C GLY A 15 -4.83 6.20 -2.37
N GLU A 16 -5.70 7.18 -2.15
CA GLU A 16 -6.16 8.12 -3.19
C GLU A 16 -5.03 9.04 -3.64
N SER A 17 -4.27 9.63 -2.72
CA SER A 17 -3.14 10.51 -3.06
C SER A 17 -2.05 9.78 -3.86
N ILE A 18 -1.76 8.52 -3.53
CA ILE A 18 -0.84 7.70 -4.33
C ILE A 18 -1.39 7.49 -5.75
N ALA A 19 -2.70 7.20 -5.89
CA ALA A 19 -3.32 7.03 -7.20
C ALA A 19 -3.23 8.31 -8.05
N ARG A 20 -3.57 9.46 -7.47
CA ARG A 20 -3.46 10.77 -8.12
C ARG A 20 -2.03 11.08 -8.55
N LYS A 21 -1.09 10.89 -7.64
CA LYS A 21 0.35 11.10 -7.93
C LYS A 21 0.82 10.24 -9.10
N PHE A 22 0.47 8.96 -9.13
CA PHE A 22 0.91 8.06 -10.19
C PHE A 22 0.29 8.41 -11.54
N VAL A 23 -0.98 8.85 -11.56
CA VAL A 23 -1.62 9.36 -12.78
C VAL A 23 -0.94 10.64 -13.27
N ASP A 24 -0.63 11.57 -12.38
CA ASP A 24 0.05 12.82 -12.71
C ASP A 24 1.46 12.58 -13.29
N GLU A 25 2.12 11.51 -12.86
CA GLU A 25 3.43 11.07 -13.39
C GLU A 25 3.30 10.20 -14.66
N GLY A 26 2.09 10.05 -15.20
CA GLY A 26 1.83 9.39 -16.47
C GLY A 26 1.71 7.87 -16.39
N CYS A 27 1.45 7.30 -15.22
CA CYS A 27 1.13 5.89 -15.08
C CYS A 27 -0.33 5.59 -15.47
N GLN A 28 -0.56 4.34 -15.86
CA GLN A 28 -1.88 3.71 -15.91
C GLN A 28 -2.08 2.96 -14.58
N VAL A 29 -3.24 3.12 -13.91
CA VAL A 29 -3.40 2.70 -12.52
C VAL A 29 -4.63 1.82 -12.33
N GLY A 30 -4.42 0.58 -11.88
CA GLY A 30 -5.46 -0.30 -11.36
C GLY A 30 -5.72 -0.01 -9.87
N LEU A 31 -6.97 0.31 -9.54
CA LEU A 31 -7.41 0.62 -8.17
C LEU A 31 -8.12 -0.59 -7.57
N PHE A 32 -7.53 -1.21 -6.55
CA PHE A 32 -8.14 -2.35 -5.86
C PHE A 32 -8.70 -1.92 -4.50
N ALA A 33 -9.98 -2.14 -4.30
CA ALA A 33 -10.69 -2.03 -3.02
C ALA A 33 -12.02 -2.78 -3.09
N ARG A 34 -12.66 -3.00 -1.95
CA ARG A 34 -13.96 -3.68 -1.90
C ARG A 34 -15.14 -2.76 -2.24
N SER A 35 -14.97 -1.44 -2.15
CA SER A 35 -16.03 -0.48 -2.37
C SER A 35 -16.08 -0.06 -3.83
N GLU A 36 -16.86 -0.79 -4.64
CA GLU A 36 -17.10 -0.49 -6.05
C GLU A 36 -17.48 0.98 -6.28
N ARG A 37 -18.47 1.47 -5.54
CA ARG A 37 -18.93 2.86 -5.67
C ARG A 37 -17.81 3.88 -5.50
N TYR A 38 -16.95 3.71 -4.49
CA TYR A 38 -15.84 4.63 -4.24
C TYR A 38 -14.81 4.58 -5.37
N LEU A 39 -14.50 3.38 -5.87
CA LEU A 39 -13.58 3.20 -6.98
C LEU A 39 -14.11 3.83 -8.28
N ASP A 40 -15.42 3.70 -8.55
CA ASP A 40 -16.06 4.29 -9.73
C ASP A 40 -16.04 5.83 -9.69
N GLU A 41 -16.35 6.40 -8.51
CA GLU A 41 -16.27 7.85 -8.30
C GLU A 41 -14.83 8.35 -8.53
N LEU A 42 -13.83 7.67 -7.95
CA LEU A 42 -12.42 8.04 -8.08
C LEU A 42 -11.88 7.84 -9.50
N SER A 43 -12.21 6.74 -10.16
CA SER A 43 -11.77 6.49 -11.54
C SER A 43 -12.38 7.50 -12.52
N THR A 44 -13.62 7.90 -12.29
CA THR A 44 -14.27 8.97 -13.09
C THR A 44 -13.55 10.29 -12.94
N ASP A 45 -13.11 10.63 -11.73
CA ASP A 45 -12.39 11.87 -11.44
C ASP A 45 -10.98 11.88 -12.04
N LEU A 46 -10.27 10.73 -11.98
CA LEU A 46 -8.90 10.57 -12.47
C LEU A 46 -8.79 10.31 -13.99
N GLY A 47 -9.88 9.90 -14.64
CA GLY A 47 -9.96 9.77 -16.08
C GLY A 47 -9.51 8.41 -16.66
N GLU A 48 -9.22 8.39 -17.95
CA GLU A 48 -9.05 7.16 -18.75
C GLU A 48 -7.80 6.32 -18.43
N ASN A 49 -6.85 6.87 -17.69
CA ASN A 49 -5.65 6.15 -17.25
C ASN A 49 -5.89 5.34 -15.96
N VAL A 50 -7.13 5.22 -15.51
CA VAL A 50 -7.47 4.54 -14.25
C VAL A 50 -8.55 3.49 -14.48
N LEU A 51 -8.32 2.30 -13.92
CA LEU A 51 -9.26 1.20 -13.92
C LEU A 51 -9.73 0.90 -12.49
N ALA A 52 -11.04 1.04 -12.23
CA ALA A 52 -11.66 0.57 -11.00
C ALA A 52 -11.81 -0.95 -11.03
N VAL A 53 -11.23 -1.64 -10.06
CA VAL A 53 -11.30 -3.11 -9.96
C VAL A 53 -11.74 -3.49 -8.55
N PRO A 54 -13.05 -3.68 -8.32
CA PRO A 54 -13.54 -4.14 -7.03
C PRO A 54 -12.94 -5.51 -6.67
N THR A 55 -12.10 -5.56 -5.63
CA THR A 55 -11.33 -6.76 -5.29
C THR A 55 -11.25 -6.91 -3.77
N ASP A 56 -11.60 -8.08 -3.26
CA ASP A 56 -11.19 -8.52 -1.93
C ASP A 56 -9.85 -9.23 -2.03
N ILE A 57 -8.79 -8.56 -1.62
CA ILE A 57 -7.42 -9.11 -1.71
C ILE A 57 -7.17 -10.31 -0.80
N THR A 58 -8.12 -10.66 0.09
CA THR A 58 -8.06 -11.88 0.89
C THR A 58 -8.59 -13.12 0.15
N ASP A 59 -9.09 -12.91 -1.07
CA ASP A 59 -9.55 -13.93 -2.00
C ASP A 59 -8.58 -14.02 -3.18
N PRO A 60 -7.75 -15.09 -3.28
CA PRO A 60 -6.78 -15.21 -4.36
C PRO A 60 -7.39 -15.23 -5.77
N GLU A 61 -8.62 -15.78 -5.93
CA GLU A 61 -9.27 -15.82 -7.24
C GLU A 61 -9.64 -14.40 -7.70
N GLN A 62 -10.17 -13.56 -6.80
CA GLN A 62 -10.45 -12.16 -7.12
C GLN A 62 -9.17 -11.35 -7.39
N VAL A 63 -8.06 -11.67 -6.71
CA VAL A 63 -6.76 -11.04 -6.99
C VAL A 63 -6.31 -11.38 -8.41
N ASP A 64 -6.32 -12.65 -8.78
CA ASP A 64 -5.90 -13.11 -10.12
C ASP A 64 -6.78 -12.47 -11.21
N GLU A 65 -8.11 -12.48 -11.05
CA GLU A 65 -9.05 -11.81 -11.97
C GLU A 65 -8.78 -10.30 -12.06
N GLY A 66 -8.50 -9.65 -10.93
CA GLY A 66 -8.20 -8.22 -10.90
C GLY A 66 -6.91 -7.85 -11.64
N PHE A 67 -5.85 -8.62 -11.45
CA PHE A 67 -4.60 -8.42 -12.19
C PHE A 67 -4.76 -8.70 -13.68
N GLU A 68 -5.55 -9.71 -14.06
CA GLU A 68 -5.85 -9.98 -15.48
C GLU A 68 -6.59 -8.81 -16.11
N ALA A 69 -7.60 -8.24 -15.43
CA ALA A 69 -8.31 -7.06 -15.93
C ALA A 69 -7.36 -5.86 -16.13
N VAL A 70 -6.40 -5.65 -15.23
CA VAL A 70 -5.38 -4.60 -15.39
C VAL A 70 -4.46 -4.88 -16.58
N ARG A 71 -4.00 -6.13 -16.76
CA ARG A 71 -3.17 -6.53 -17.90
C ARG A 71 -3.87 -6.35 -19.24
N GLU A 72 -5.15 -6.71 -19.31
CA GLU A 72 -5.96 -6.53 -20.52
C GLU A 72 -6.13 -5.05 -20.88
N ALA A 73 -6.29 -4.18 -19.89
CA ALA A 73 -6.49 -2.75 -20.09
C ALA A 73 -5.19 -1.99 -20.40
N PHE A 74 -4.10 -2.30 -19.67
CA PHE A 74 -2.92 -1.46 -19.58
C PHE A 74 -1.60 -2.17 -19.90
N GLY A 75 -1.59 -3.50 -19.90
CA GLY A 75 -0.37 -4.30 -20.09
C GLY A 75 0.23 -4.77 -18.76
N PRO A 76 1.46 -5.32 -18.81
CA PRO A 76 2.12 -5.91 -17.65
C PRO A 76 2.31 -4.90 -16.51
N VAL A 77 2.27 -5.40 -15.27
CA VAL A 77 2.35 -4.56 -14.07
C VAL A 77 3.80 -4.26 -13.72
N ASP A 78 4.17 -2.98 -13.71
CA ASP A 78 5.49 -2.47 -13.35
C ASP A 78 5.60 -2.11 -11.87
N ILE A 79 4.50 -1.69 -11.25
CA ILE A 79 4.47 -1.14 -9.89
C ILE A 79 3.32 -1.76 -9.11
N LEU A 80 3.63 -2.27 -7.92
CA LEU A 80 2.64 -2.72 -6.94
C LEU A 80 2.78 -1.96 -5.63
N VAL A 81 1.70 -1.36 -5.14
CA VAL A 81 1.63 -0.79 -3.79
C VAL A 81 0.70 -1.63 -2.92
N ASN A 82 1.25 -2.39 -2.00
CA ASN A 82 0.53 -3.10 -0.95
C ASN A 82 0.16 -2.11 0.17
N HIS A 83 -1.01 -1.48 0.03
CA HIS A 83 -1.47 -0.42 0.94
C HIS A 83 -2.60 -0.87 1.88
N ALA A 84 -3.36 -1.90 1.51
CA ALA A 84 -4.46 -2.40 2.31
C ALA A 84 -4.03 -2.77 3.73
N SER A 85 -4.88 -2.47 4.68
CA SER A 85 -4.62 -2.74 6.09
C SER A 85 -5.88 -3.22 6.80
N GLY A 86 -5.80 -4.40 7.41
CA GLY A 86 -6.74 -4.86 8.41
C GLY A 86 -6.40 -4.25 9.77
N GLY A 87 -7.38 -3.71 10.47
CA GLY A 87 -7.18 -3.09 11.77
C GLY A 87 -7.99 -3.79 12.85
N SER A 88 -7.32 -4.26 13.90
CA SER A 88 -7.96 -4.54 15.19
C SER A 88 -7.23 -3.73 16.27
N TRP A 89 -7.96 -2.78 16.86
CA TRP A 89 -7.48 -1.90 17.93
C TRP A 89 -7.92 -2.47 19.27
N LYS A 90 -7.46 -3.70 19.56
CA LYS A 90 -7.74 -4.45 20.79
C LYS A 90 -6.47 -5.08 21.34
N GLY A 91 -6.37 -5.09 22.68
CA GLY A 91 -5.31 -5.77 23.42
C GLY A 91 -5.56 -7.27 23.55
N LEU A 92 -4.59 -7.99 24.15
CA LEU A 92 -4.62 -9.46 24.28
C LEU A 92 -5.90 -10.02 24.94
N ARG A 93 -6.50 -9.27 25.87
CA ARG A 93 -7.69 -9.75 26.60
C ARG A 93 -9.01 -9.51 25.87
N GLU A 94 -8.99 -8.73 24.80
CA GLU A 94 -10.19 -8.22 24.13
C GLU A 94 -10.29 -8.73 22.68
N ILE A 95 -9.15 -9.00 22.04
CA ILE A 95 -9.11 -9.46 20.67
C ILE A 95 -9.56 -10.92 20.58
N SER A 96 -10.46 -11.23 19.65
CA SER A 96 -10.79 -12.62 19.35
C SER A 96 -9.76 -13.22 18.34
N PRO A 97 -9.65 -14.57 18.28
CA PRO A 97 -8.84 -15.22 17.27
C PRO A 97 -9.21 -14.82 15.83
N GLU A 98 -10.51 -14.67 15.56
CA GLU A 98 -11.04 -14.29 14.26
C GLU A 98 -10.62 -12.86 13.89
N GLU A 99 -10.74 -11.91 14.81
CA GLU A 99 -10.30 -10.52 14.59
C GLU A 99 -8.79 -10.42 14.36
N PHE A 100 -8.01 -11.27 15.04
CA PHE A 100 -6.57 -11.35 14.82
C PHE A 100 -6.24 -11.93 13.44
N GLU A 101 -6.93 -13.00 13.05
CA GLU A 101 -6.78 -13.62 11.72
C GLU A 101 -7.18 -12.65 10.62
N ASP A 102 -8.30 -11.95 10.75
CA ASP A 102 -8.77 -10.97 9.77
C ASP A 102 -7.74 -9.83 9.56
N ALA A 103 -7.16 -9.30 10.65
CA ALA A 103 -6.13 -8.26 10.54
C ALA A 103 -4.91 -8.75 9.76
N TRP A 104 -4.48 -10.00 10.00
CA TRP A 104 -3.37 -10.63 9.30
C TRP A 104 -3.73 -10.97 7.85
N ARG A 105 -4.92 -11.51 7.60
CA ARG A 105 -5.38 -11.86 6.25
C ARG A 105 -5.40 -10.65 5.32
N VAL A 106 -5.98 -9.54 5.76
CA VAL A 106 -6.05 -8.34 4.93
C VAL A 106 -4.64 -7.75 4.71
N SER A 107 -3.84 -7.58 5.76
CA SER A 107 -2.57 -6.88 5.64
C SER A 107 -1.46 -7.73 5.03
N SER A 108 -1.34 -9.01 5.43
CA SER A 108 -0.18 -9.84 5.09
C SER A 108 -0.51 -10.86 4.01
N PHE A 109 -1.58 -11.63 4.18
CA PHE A 109 -1.95 -12.63 3.18
C PHE A 109 -2.39 -11.99 1.86
N GLY A 110 -3.21 -10.94 1.90
CA GLY A 110 -3.59 -10.18 0.71
C GLY A 110 -2.40 -9.55 -0.01
N ALA A 111 -1.43 -9.00 0.75
CA ALA A 111 -0.20 -8.47 0.17
C ALA A 111 0.66 -9.56 -0.48
N LEU A 112 0.69 -10.79 0.08
CA LEU A 112 1.34 -11.94 -0.55
C LEU A 112 0.67 -12.27 -1.89
N CYS A 113 -0.66 -12.42 -1.92
CA CYS A 113 -1.40 -12.74 -3.13
C CYS A 113 -1.16 -11.70 -4.23
N CYS A 114 -1.28 -10.40 -3.90
CA CYS A 114 -0.99 -9.33 -4.86
C CYS A 114 0.46 -9.36 -5.36
N SER A 115 1.43 -9.62 -4.48
CA SER A 115 2.84 -9.69 -4.86
C SER A 115 3.13 -10.88 -5.77
N GLN A 116 2.50 -12.04 -5.52
CA GLN A 116 2.62 -13.21 -6.39
C GLN A 116 2.00 -12.96 -7.77
N ALA A 117 0.86 -12.26 -7.82
CA ALA A 117 0.22 -11.93 -9.08
C ALA A 117 1.02 -10.92 -9.93
N ALA A 118 1.80 -10.02 -9.31
CA ALA A 118 2.57 -9.00 -10.01
C ALA A 118 3.99 -9.46 -10.42
N VAL A 119 4.60 -10.38 -9.67
CA VAL A 119 6.04 -10.67 -9.79
C VAL A 119 6.44 -11.23 -11.15
N ASP A 120 5.62 -12.06 -11.78
CA ASP A 120 5.92 -12.66 -13.07
C ASP A 120 6.01 -11.62 -14.21
N ASP A 121 5.16 -10.59 -14.17
CA ASP A 121 5.22 -9.46 -15.11
C ASP A 121 6.55 -8.70 -14.93
N MET A 122 6.90 -8.38 -13.69
CA MET A 122 8.14 -7.66 -13.37
C MET A 122 9.40 -8.44 -13.76
N LEU A 123 9.40 -9.76 -13.56
CA LEU A 123 10.51 -10.63 -13.99
C LEU A 123 10.63 -10.68 -15.51
N ALA A 124 9.52 -10.73 -16.24
CA ALA A 124 9.50 -10.76 -17.70
C ALA A 124 10.06 -9.46 -18.31
N GLU A 125 9.79 -8.32 -17.68
CA GLU A 125 10.25 -6.98 -18.11
C GLU A 125 11.63 -6.60 -17.51
N ASN A 126 12.28 -7.50 -16.76
CA ASN A 126 13.56 -7.29 -16.07
C ASN A 126 13.57 -6.10 -15.11
N GLY A 127 12.47 -5.84 -14.45
CA GLY A 127 12.35 -4.78 -13.45
C GLY A 127 10.94 -4.52 -13.00
N GLY A 128 10.83 -3.90 -11.84
CA GLY A 128 9.57 -3.49 -11.23
C GLY A 128 9.80 -2.94 -9.84
N THR A 129 8.72 -2.48 -9.21
CA THR A 129 8.77 -1.97 -7.83
C THR A 129 7.59 -2.48 -7.02
N ILE A 130 7.87 -3.07 -5.86
CA ILE A 130 6.87 -3.48 -4.88
C ILE A 130 7.04 -2.66 -3.61
N ILE A 131 6.03 -1.92 -3.21
CA ILE A 131 6.05 -1.10 -1.99
C ILE A 131 5.04 -1.64 -0.98
N PHE A 132 5.49 -1.84 0.25
CA PHE A 132 4.65 -2.18 1.39
C PHE A 132 4.40 -0.94 2.25
N THR A 133 3.14 -0.60 2.48
CA THR A 133 2.76 0.44 3.42
C THR A 133 2.81 -0.10 4.84
N GLY A 134 3.84 0.32 5.57
CA GLY A 134 4.02 0.06 6.98
C GLY A 134 3.29 1.06 7.88
N ALA A 135 3.68 1.06 9.13
CA ALA A 135 3.21 1.98 10.16
C ALA A 135 4.22 1.98 11.32
N THR A 136 4.11 2.89 12.29
CA THR A 136 4.79 2.81 13.59
C THR A 136 4.75 1.38 14.15
N SER A 137 3.59 0.72 14.01
CA SER A 137 3.36 -0.65 14.48
C SER A 137 4.13 -1.73 13.72
N ALA A 138 4.87 -1.39 12.66
CA ALA A 138 5.78 -2.31 11.99
C ALA A 138 7.19 -2.37 12.63
N VAL A 139 7.54 -1.38 13.44
CA VAL A 139 8.85 -1.24 14.09
C VAL A 139 8.77 -1.30 15.62
N ARG A 140 7.61 -0.99 16.20
CA ARG A 140 7.33 -1.11 17.63
C ARG A 140 5.87 -1.47 17.88
N GLY A 141 5.61 -2.50 18.68
CA GLY A 141 4.24 -2.89 19.05
C GLY A 141 3.54 -1.77 19.85
N ARG A 142 2.24 -1.62 19.65
CA ARG A 142 1.40 -0.66 20.35
C ARG A 142 0.46 -1.36 21.32
N ASP A 143 0.32 -0.80 22.52
CA ASP A 143 -0.71 -1.22 23.45
C ASP A 143 -2.11 -1.05 22.83
N GLY A 144 -2.98 -2.01 23.07
CA GLY A 144 -4.34 -2.00 22.48
C GLY A 144 -4.42 -2.21 20.97
N ALA A 145 -3.35 -2.67 20.30
CA ALA A 145 -3.31 -2.87 18.85
C ALA A 145 -2.60 -4.18 18.45
N LEU A 146 -2.92 -5.30 19.12
CA LEU A 146 -2.20 -6.56 18.96
C LEU A 146 -2.26 -7.09 17.53
N GLY A 147 -3.44 -7.20 16.94
CA GLY A 147 -3.64 -7.73 15.59
C GLY A 147 -2.98 -6.83 14.53
N PHE A 148 -3.18 -5.52 14.64
CA PHE A 148 -2.56 -4.55 13.73
C PHE A 148 -1.03 -4.56 13.81
N SER A 149 -0.45 -4.61 15.01
CA SER A 149 1.00 -4.69 15.19
C SER A 149 1.58 -5.96 14.58
N ALA A 150 0.98 -7.12 14.87
CA ALA A 150 1.42 -8.40 14.31
C ALA A 150 1.40 -8.39 12.77
N ALA A 151 0.32 -7.86 12.18
CA ALA A 151 0.19 -7.77 10.73
C ALA A 151 1.22 -6.82 10.10
N LYS A 152 1.48 -5.66 10.71
CA LYS A 152 2.46 -4.70 10.19
C LYS A 152 3.91 -5.18 10.34
N PHE A 153 4.27 -5.87 11.43
CA PHE A 153 5.55 -6.55 11.54
C PHE A 153 5.73 -7.65 10.48
N SER A 154 4.64 -8.39 10.17
CA SER A 154 4.66 -9.39 9.10
C SER A 154 4.98 -8.74 7.74
N ASN A 155 4.34 -7.62 7.39
CA ASN A 155 4.62 -6.91 6.14
C ASN A 155 6.08 -6.46 6.04
N ARG A 156 6.66 -5.96 7.12
CA ARG A 156 8.08 -5.59 7.16
C ARG A 156 8.98 -6.80 6.90
N GLY A 157 8.71 -7.92 7.57
CA GLY A 157 9.47 -9.16 7.38
C GLY A 157 9.35 -9.71 5.95
N MET A 158 8.17 -9.62 5.33
CA MET A 158 7.94 -9.98 3.93
C MET A 158 8.75 -9.07 3.00
N ALA A 159 8.66 -7.75 3.17
CA ALA A 159 9.40 -6.80 2.35
C ALA A 159 10.92 -7.04 2.42
N GLU A 160 11.46 -7.27 3.62
CA GLU A 160 12.89 -7.59 3.81
C GLU A 160 13.32 -8.90 3.14
N SER A 161 12.46 -9.93 3.18
CA SER A 161 12.74 -11.23 2.53
C SER A 161 12.70 -11.09 1.01
N MET A 162 11.64 -10.49 0.49
CA MET A 162 11.44 -10.28 -0.95
C MET A 162 12.50 -9.36 -1.55
N ALA A 163 12.96 -8.32 -0.84
CA ALA A 163 14.03 -7.45 -1.31
C ALA A 163 15.35 -8.20 -1.53
N ARG A 164 15.65 -9.19 -0.68
CA ARG A 164 16.86 -10.03 -0.83
C ARG A 164 16.74 -11.03 -1.96
N GLU A 165 15.53 -11.57 -2.17
CA GLU A 165 15.25 -12.54 -3.21
C GLU A 165 15.19 -11.88 -4.59
N LEU A 166 14.40 -10.81 -4.73
CA LEU A 166 14.03 -10.20 -5.99
C LEU A 166 14.97 -9.07 -6.44
N GLY A 167 15.72 -8.46 -5.50
CA GLY A 167 16.67 -7.42 -5.82
C GLY A 167 17.72 -7.82 -6.88
N PRO A 168 18.36 -9.01 -6.79
CA PRO A 168 19.25 -9.51 -7.84
C PRO A 168 18.55 -9.70 -9.21
N GLU A 169 17.24 -9.94 -9.23
CA GLU A 169 16.42 -10.09 -10.43
C GLU A 169 15.97 -8.73 -11.01
N GLY A 170 16.33 -7.62 -10.35
CA GLY A 170 16.02 -6.27 -10.84
C GLY A 170 14.71 -5.68 -10.32
N ILE A 171 14.08 -6.28 -9.32
CA ILE A 171 12.85 -5.78 -8.70
C ILE A 171 13.19 -5.05 -7.40
N HIS A 172 12.80 -3.79 -7.30
CA HIS A 172 12.93 -2.98 -6.09
C HIS A 172 11.79 -3.30 -5.11
N VAL A 173 12.11 -3.75 -3.91
CA VAL A 173 11.11 -3.94 -2.85
C VAL A 173 11.42 -3.00 -1.70
N ALA A 174 10.46 -2.16 -1.33
CA ALA A 174 10.58 -1.17 -0.27
C ALA A 174 9.45 -1.28 0.76
N HIS A 175 9.76 -0.93 2.00
CA HIS A 175 8.81 -0.82 3.11
C HIS A 175 8.78 0.64 3.60
N VAL A 176 7.60 1.27 3.59
CA VAL A 176 7.42 2.66 4.04
C VAL A 176 6.79 2.65 5.43
N VAL A 177 7.54 3.05 6.44
CA VAL A 177 7.04 3.24 7.80
C VAL A 177 6.33 4.59 7.90
N ILE A 178 5.00 4.54 8.02
CA ILE A 178 4.19 5.72 8.31
C ILE A 178 4.19 5.93 9.83
N ASP A 179 5.09 6.76 10.33
CA ASP A 179 5.21 7.02 11.77
C ASP A 179 4.49 8.32 12.15
N GLY A 180 3.19 8.27 12.12
CA GLY A 180 2.29 9.38 12.42
C GLY A 180 0.86 9.09 11.97
N GLN A 181 -0.01 10.06 12.21
CA GLN A 181 -1.40 10.00 11.77
C GLN A 181 -1.53 10.71 10.42
N ILE A 182 -2.00 9.99 9.40
CA ILE A 182 -2.29 10.59 8.10
C ILE A 182 -3.54 11.47 8.22
N GLU A 183 -3.48 12.65 7.65
CA GLU A 183 -4.62 13.53 7.50
C GLU A 183 -5.66 12.90 6.55
N THR A 184 -6.87 12.75 7.03
CA THR A 184 -7.99 12.25 6.26
C THR A 184 -9.27 12.91 6.76
N PRO A 185 -10.34 13.03 5.94
CA PRO A 185 -11.60 13.61 6.38
C PRO A 185 -12.19 12.97 7.64
N ARG A 186 -11.93 11.67 7.84
CA ARG A 186 -12.35 10.96 9.05
C ARG A 186 -11.53 11.37 10.28
N VAL A 187 -10.24 11.52 10.11
CA VAL A 187 -9.31 11.88 11.20
C VAL A 187 -9.54 13.31 11.64
N GLU A 188 -9.73 14.25 10.72
CA GLU A 188 -10.07 15.64 11.02
C GLU A 188 -11.37 15.73 11.86
N GLN A 189 -12.41 14.97 11.46
CA GLN A 189 -13.66 14.92 12.22
C GLN A 189 -13.49 14.30 13.61
N GLN A 190 -12.58 13.35 13.77
CA GLN A 190 -12.34 12.67 15.05
C GLN A 190 -11.47 13.49 16.00
N TYR A 191 -10.59 14.32 15.46
CA TYR A 191 -9.61 15.12 16.22
C TYR A 191 -9.60 16.60 15.79
N PRO A 192 -10.74 17.32 15.88
CA PRO A 192 -10.89 18.69 15.33
C PRO A 192 -9.99 19.74 16.00
N ASP A 193 -9.51 19.47 17.20
CA ASP A 193 -8.65 20.38 17.99
C ASP A 193 -7.16 20.00 17.91
N ARG A 194 -6.80 18.98 17.12
CA ARG A 194 -5.41 18.55 16.99
C ARG A 194 -4.66 19.48 16.06
N ASP A 195 -3.42 19.82 16.42
CA ASP A 195 -2.54 20.68 15.63
C ASP A 195 -2.24 20.05 14.25
N GLU A 196 -2.47 20.79 13.17
CA GLU A 196 -2.23 20.35 11.80
C GLU A 196 -0.79 19.85 11.59
N GLU A 197 0.20 20.48 12.22
CA GLU A 197 1.61 20.08 12.13
C GLU A 197 1.89 18.66 12.65
N THR A 198 0.95 18.05 13.40
CA THR A 198 1.05 16.69 13.93
C THR A 198 0.51 15.62 12.97
N PHE A 199 -0.03 16.01 11.83
CA PHE A 199 -0.49 15.09 10.81
C PHE A 199 0.51 14.96 9.67
N LEU A 200 0.46 13.80 9.01
CA LEU A 200 1.10 13.57 7.72
C LEU A 200 0.15 13.99 6.61
N ASP A 201 0.59 14.91 5.78
CA ASP A 201 -0.09 15.25 4.53
C ASP A 201 0.01 14.06 3.56
N PRO A 202 -1.12 13.48 3.11
CA PRO A 202 -1.11 12.31 2.25
C PRO A 202 -0.46 12.56 0.88
N ASP A 203 -0.52 13.77 0.34
CA ASP A 203 0.09 14.10 -0.95
C ASP A 203 1.62 14.16 -0.82
N SER A 204 2.15 14.75 0.23
CA SER A 204 3.59 14.76 0.52
C SER A 204 4.13 13.34 0.78
N VAL A 205 3.33 12.46 1.39
CA VAL A 205 3.68 11.04 1.55
C VAL A 205 3.67 10.34 0.19
N ALA A 206 2.69 10.60 -0.68
CA ALA A 206 2.64 10.04 -2.03
C ALA A 206 3.86 10.43 -2.90
N ASP A 207 4.38 11.65 -2.75
CA ASP A 207 5.65 12.06 -3.36
C ASP A 207 6.83 11.18 -2.91
N SER A 208 6.83 10.75 -1.64
CA SER A 208 7.85 9.84 -1.12
C SER A 208 7.76 8.45 -1.75
N TYR A 209 6.55 7.95 -2.05
CA TYR A 209 6.35 6.69 -2.79
C TYR A 209 6.89 6.82 -4.22
N TRP A 210 6.60 7.92 -4.89
CA TRP A 210 7.12 8.16 -6.23
C TRP A 210 8.64 8.24 -6.25
N HIS A 211 9.25 8.89 -5.25
CA HIS A 211 10.70 8.92 -5.12
C HIS A 211 11.32 7.51 -5.02
N LEU A 212 10.70 6.56 -4.34
CA LEU A 212 11.18 5.17 -4.28
C LEU A 212 11.18 4.50 -5.66
N ILE A 213 10.15 4.76 -6.46
CA ILE A 213 10.00 4.19 -7.81
C ILE A 213 11.09 4.72 -8.76
N GLU A 214 11.50 5.98 -8.60
CA GLU A 214 12.49 6.64 -9.45
C GLU A 214 13.95 6.41 -9.02
N GLN A 215 14.20 5.64 -7.97
CA GLN A 215 15.56 5.41 -7.48
C GLN A 215 16.40 4.59 -8.45
N ASP A 216 17.66 4.99 -8.60
CA ASP A 216 18.66 4.21 -9.34
C ASP A 216 18.94 2.88 -8.62
N ARG A 217 19.12 1.81 -9.40
CA ARG A 217 19.39 0.45 -8.90
C ARG A 217 20.60 0.35 -7.97
N SER A 218 21.55 1.25 -8.08
CA SER A 218 22.75 1.28 -7.22
C SER A 218 22.49 1.78 -5.81
N SER A 219 21.30 2.34 -5.53
CA SER A 219 20.98 3.01 -4.26
C SER A 219 19.53 2.82 -3.81
N TRP A 220 18.97 1.64 -4.01
CA TRP A 220 17.61 1.33 -3.59
C TRP A 220 17.41 1.38 -2.08
N THR A 221 16.35 2.03 -1.65
CA THR A 221 15.92 2.11 -0.27
C THR A 221 15.12 0.86 0.10
N LEU A 222 15.53 0.12 1.12
CA LEU A 222 14.76 -0.99 1.66
C LEU A 222 13.67 -0.51 2.63
N GLU A 223 14.00 0.43 3.52
CA GLU A 223 13.06 0.97 4.49
C GLU A 223 13.13 2.50 4.51
N LEU A 224 11.98 3.14 4.36
CA LEU A 224 11.80 4.58 4.44
C LEU A 224 10.88 4.92 5.61
N ASP A 225 11.32 5.78 6.51
CA ASP A 225 10.54 6.28 7.63
C ASP A 225 10.06 7.71 7.31
N VAL A 226 8.74 7.91 7.34
CA VAL A 226 8.11 9.22 7.12
C VAL A 226 7.27 9.60 8.33
N ARG A 227 7.46 10.82 8.84
CA ARG A 227 6.79 11.31 10.05
C ARG A 227 6.62 12.82 10.03
N PRO A 228 5.65 13.38 10.77
CA PRO A 228 5.61 14.82 11.02
C PRO A 228 6.90 15.25 11.74
N HIS A 229 7.40 16.45 11.43
CA HIS A 229 8.65 16.95 12.02
C HIS A 229 8.60 17.12 13.55
N VAL A 230 7.39 17.18 14.12
CA VAL A 230 7.12 17.31 15.56
C VAL A 230 6.89 15.96 16.25
N GLU A 231 6.90 14.83 15.53
CA GLU A 231 6.71 13.49 16.12
C GLU A 231 7.89 13.12 17.00
N GLU A 232 7.61 12.66 18.22
CA GLU A 232 8.63 12.21 19.17
C GLU A 232 9.10 10.78 18.87
N PHE A 233 10.39 10.53 19.05
CA PHE A 233 11.02 9.22 18.83
C PHE A 233 10.83 8.26 20.01
#